data_aa16d213e0518ab05bfe561cbd12480c
#
_entry.id   aa16d213e0518ab05bfe561cbd12480c
#
_cell.length_a   1.000
_cell.length_b   1.000
_cell.length_c   1.000
_cell.angle_alpha   90.00
_cell.angle_beta   90.00
_cell.angle_gamma   90.00
#
_symmetry.space_group_name_H-M   'P 1'
#
loop_
_entity.id
_entity.type
_entity.pdbx_description
1 polymer ?
#
loop_
_entity_poly.entity_id
_entity_poly.type
_entity_poly.pdbx_seq_one_letter_code
_entity_poly.pdbx_strand_id
1 'polypeptide(L)'
;IYGIGLESKDAITNARTQVAKLINADPAEVFFDAGGTESDNWAVFGIADALKDKGNHIITTKIEHHAMLHSCEFLEKHGYDVTYLGIGPDGRIKLDELEAAITDKTILISVMMVNNEIGTIQPIKEIGAIAKKHGIVFHTDAVQALGNVPIDVKDMGIDLMSMSSHKIYGPKGIGALYIRRGVKISNYLHGG
;
A
#
# COMPACT_ATOMS: atom_id res chain seq x y z
N ILE A 1 -30.78 -1.72 17.42
CA ILE A 1 -30.14 -1.00 16.29
C ILE A 1 -31.16 0.03 15.82
N TYR A 2 -30.83 1.31 15.89
CA TYR A 2 -31.71 2.41 15.51
C TYR A 2 -31.78 2.53 13.96
N GLY A 3 -32.94 2.87 13.37
CA GLY A 3 -33.13 2.98 11.94
C GLY A 3 -32.10 3.87 11.24
N ILE A 4 -31.79 5.04 11.81
CA ILE A 4 -30.75 5.96 11.33
C ILE A 4 -29.36 5.29 11.27
N GLY A 5 -29.05 4.41 12.22
CA GLY A 5 -27.78 3.65 12.21
C GLY A 5 -27.70 2.63 11.06
N LEU A 6 -28.82 2.10 10.60
CA LEU A 6 -28.87 1.22 9.43
C LEU A 6 -28.59 1.99 8.14
N GLU A 7 -29.19 3.16 7.95
CA GLU A 7 -28.94 4.00 6.78
C GLU A 7 -27.44 4.38 6.65
N SER A 8 -26.82 4.77 7.77
CA SER A 8 -25.39 5.09 7.79
C SER A 8 -24.53 3.87 7.47
N LYS A 9 -24.86 2.71 8.02
CA LYS A 9 -24.19 1.43 7.74
C LYS A 9 -24.30 1.06 6.27
N ASP A 10 -25.48 1.19 5.68
CA ASP A 10 -25.73 0.87 4.27
C ASP A 10 -24.96 1.82 3.34
N ALA A 11 -24.89 3.12 3.68
CA ALA A 11 -24.10 4.09 2.93
C ALA A 11 -22.62 3.73 2.92
N ILE A 12 -22.04 3.39 4.09
CA ILE A 12 -20.63 2.95 4.19
C ILE A 12 -20.41 1.63 3.44
N THR A 13 -21.32 0.68 3.55
CA THR A 13 -21.23 -0.62 2.86
C THR A 13 -21.27 -0.44 1.34
N ASN A 14 -22.14 0.42 0.85
CA ASN A 14 -22.23 0.76 -0.57
C ASN A 14 -20.94 1.43 -1.07
N ALA A 15 -20.43 2.43 -0.34
CA ALA A 15 -19.17 3.09 -0.68
C ALA A 15 -17.99 2.10 -0.73
N ARG A 16 -17.88 1.23 0.25
CA ARG A 16 -16.85 0.17 0.31
C ARG A 16 -16.95 -0.79 -0.88
N THR A 17 -18.16 -1.18 -1.24
CA THR A 17 -18.42 -2.03 -2.42
C THR A 17 -18.02 -1.35 -3.73
N GLN A 18 -18.29 -0.06 -3.87
CA GLN A 18 -17.88 0.71 -5.05
C GLN A 18 -16.34 0.79 -5.16
N VAL A 19 -15.64 1.12 -4.08
CA VAL A 19 -14.16 1.17 -4.06
C VAL A 19 -13.59 -0.22 -4.38
N ALA A 20 -14.07 -1.27 -3.73
CA ALA A 20 -13.61 -2.63 -3.96
C ALA A 20 -13.78 -3.06 -5.43
N LYS A 21 -14.91 -2.71 -6.06
CA LYS A 21 -15.18 -3.01 -7.48
C LYS A 21 -14.18 -2.33 -8.42
N LEU A 22 -13.73 -1.11 -8.11
CA LEU A 22 -12.75 -0.37 -8.93
C LEU A 22 -11.39 -1.09 -9.04
N ILE A 23 -11.04 -1.90 -8.04
CA ILE A 23 -9.73 -2.54 -7.92
C ILE A 23 -9.80 -4.08 -7.96
N ASN A 24 -10.98 -4.64 -8.25
CA ASN A 24 -11.27 -6.09 -8.24
C ASN A 24 -11.01 -6.76 -6.88
N ALA A 25 -11.32 -6.06 -5.77
CA ALA A 25 -11.21 -6.56 -4.40
C ALA A 25 -12.56 -7.05 -3.83
N ASP A 26 -12.51 -7.74 -2.69
CA ASP A 26 -13.67 -7.98 -1.83
C ASP A 26 -13.94 -6.71 -0.99
N PRO A 27 -15.20 -6.28 -0.81
CA PRO A 27 -15.51 -5.14 0.06
C PRO A 27 -14.95 -5.26 1.48
N ALA A 28 -14.83 -6.47 2.03
CA ALA A 28 -14.25 -6.72 3.34
C ALA A 28 -12.74 -6.46 3.42
N GLU A 29 -12.08 -6.24 2.28
CA GLU A 29 -10.64 -5.93 2.18
C GLU A 29 -10.36 -4.42 2.07
N VAL A 30 -11.40 -3.57 2.09
CA VAL A 30 -11.28 -2.11 1.99
C VAL A 30 -11.55 -1.46 3.34
N PHE A 31 -10.60 -0.70 3.85
CA PHE A 31 -10.65 0.00 5.13
C PHE A 31 -10.55 1.50 4.90
N PHE A 32 -11.55 2.27 5.31
CA PHE A 32 -11.53 3.73 5.18
C PHE A 32 -10.63 4.36 6.25
N ASP A 33 -9.90 5.40 5.85
CA ASP A 33 -9.02 6.21 6.67
C ASP A 33 -9.09 7.69 6.27
N ALA A 34 -8.20 8.54 6.79
CA ALA A 34 -8.21 9.98 6.52
C ALA A 34 -7.50 10.38 5.22
N GLY A 35 -6.84 9.45 4.52
CA GLY A 35 -6.14 9.74 3.26
C GLY A 35 -4.87 8.95 3.06
N GLY A 36 -4.22 9.11 1.90
CA GLY A 36 -3.05 8.33 1.51
C GLY A 36 -1.92 8.30 2.54
N THR A 37 -1.67 9.40 3.23
CA THR A 37 -0.65 9.44 4.29
C THR A 37 -0.96 8.48 5.44
N GLU A 38 -2.22 8.42 5.89
CA GLU A 38 -2.63 7.47 6.93
C GLU A 38 -2.57 6.04 6.42
N SER A 39 -3.02 5.79 5.20
CA SER A 39 -2.92 4.49 4.54
C SER A 39 -1.47 3.98 4.46
N ASP A 40 -0.53 4.82 3.98
CA ASP A 40 0.89 4.48 3.87
C ASP A 40 1.51 4.19 5.23
N ASN A 41 1.24 5.04 6.22
CA ASN A 41 1.72 4.85 7.58
C ASN A 41 1.20 3.55 8.18
N TRP A 42 -0.12 3.27 8.02
CA TRP A 42 -0.70 2.02 8.50
C TRP A 42 -0.08 0.81 7.81
N ALA A 43 0.09 0.84 6.51
CA ALA A 43 0.72 -0.25 5.77
C ALA A 43 2.14 -0.53 6.28
N VAL A 44 2.99 0.49 6.38
CA VAL A 44 4.40 0.32 6.77
C VAL A 44 4.55 -0.05 8.23
N PHE A 45 3.98 0.72 9.15
CA PHE A 45 4.11 0.45 10.58
C PHE A 45 3.36 -0.80 11.02
N GLY A 46 2.18 -1.05 10.41
CA GLY A 46 1.39 -2.23 10.70
C GLY A 46 2.09 -3.54 10.28
N ILE A 47 2.76 -3.56 9.13
CA ILE A 47 3.56 -4.71 8.70
C ILE A 47 4.83 -4.84 9.52
N ALA A 48 5.54 -3.74 9.77
CA ALA A 48 6.74 -3.74 10.59
C ALA A 48 6.48 -4.37 11.97
N ASP A 49 5.42 -3.95 12.66
CA ASP A 49 5.07 -4.52 13.96
C ASP A 49 4.57 -5.96 13.88
N ALA A 50 3.68 -6.28 12.92
CA ALA A 50 3.10 -7.62 12.81
C ALA A 50 4.11 -8.71 12.41
N LEU A 51 5.19 -8.34 11.71
CA LEU A 51 6.21 -9.26 11.19
C LEU A 51 7.60 -9.06 11.84
N LYS A 52 7.72 -8.31 12.93
CA LYS A 52 8.99 -8.03 13.62
C LYS A 52 9.77 -9.28 14.01
N ASP A 53 9.09 -10.38 14.30
CA ASP A 53 9.74 -11.67 14.64
C ASP A 53 10.22 -12.42 13.39
N LYS A 54 9.72 -12.08 12.20
CA LYS A 54 10.13 -12.66 10.91
C LYS A 54 11.35 -11.95 10.33
N GLY A 55 11.44 -10.64 10.49
CA GLY A 55 12.53 -9.84 9.97
C GLY A 55 12.33 -8.35 10.21
N ASN A 56 13.32 -7.56 9.80
CA ASN A 56 13.37 -6.12 9.99
C ASN A 56 13.79 -5.37 8.73
N HIS A 57 13.76 -6.00 7.55
CA HIS A 57 14.20 -5.37 6.31
C HIS A 57 13.01 -4.98 5.44
N ILE A 58 13.04 -3.75 4.94
CA ILE A 58 12.04 -3.13 4.07
C ILE A 58 12.73 -2.67 2.78
N ILE A 59 12.12 -2.92 1.63
CA ILE A 59 12.58 -2.40 0.34
C ILE A 59 11.57 -1.39 -0.15
N THR A 60 12.04 -0.20 -0.51
CA THR A 60 11.24 0.88 -1.09
C THR A 60 12.02 1.60 -2.20
N THR A 61 11.51 2.70 -2.74
CA THR A 61 12.20 3.46 -3.78
C THR A 61 12.58 4.87 -3.33
N LYS A 62 13.56 5.49 -4.01
CA LYS A 62 13.95 6.88 -3.74
C LYS A 62 12.94 7.90 -4.22
N ILE A 63 11.95 7.48 -4.99
CA ILE A 63 10.95 8.35 -5.63
C ILE A 63 9.57 8.25 -5.01
N GLU A 64 9.46 7.61 -3.84
CA GLU A 64 8.20 7.52 -3.10
C GLU A 64 7.71 8.89 -2.62
N HIS A 65 6.41 8.97 -2.34
CA HIS A 65 5.86 10.11 -1.63
C HIS A 65 6.48 10.24 -0.22
N HIS A 66 6.59 11.46 0.30
CA HIS A 66 7.18 11.73 1.61
C HIS A 66 6.51 10.96 2.76
N ALA A 67 5.22 10.64 2.66
CA ALA A 67 4.54 9.80 3.64
C ALA A 67 5.21 8.43 3.81
N MET A 68 5.68 7.83 2.70
CA MET A 68 6.42 6.57 2.71
C MET A 68 7.88 6.78 3.13
N LEU A 69 8.59 7.77 2.54
CA LEU A 69 10.00 8.01 2.84
C LEU A 69 10.22 8.31 4.32
N HIS A 70 9.44 9.25 4.89
CA HIS A 70 9.60 9.61 6.31
C HIS A 70 9.20 8.47 7.26
N SER A 71 8.23 7.62 6.88
CA SER A 71 7.89 6.42 7.65
C SER A 71 9.03 5.41 7.65
N CYS A 72 9.69 5.22 6.52
CA CYS A 72 10.87 4.37 6.41
C CYS A 72 12.05 4.94 7.22
N GLU A 73 12.35 6.24 7.10
CA GLU A 73 13.37 6.92 7.91
C GLU A 73 13.11 6.81 9.43
N PHE A 74 11.84 6.86 9.83
CA PHE A 74 11.48 6.63 11.22
C PHE A 74 11.82 5.20 11.66
N LEU A 75 11.48 4.20 10.84
CA LEU A 75 11.77 2.79 11.13
C LEU A 75 13.28 2.51 11.17
N GLU A 76 14.11 3.13 10.31
CA GLU A 76 15.57 3.01 10.37
C GLU A 76 16.11 3.43 11.73
N LYS A 77 15.59 4.54 12.29
CA LYS A 77 15.95 5.02 13.63
C LYS A 77 15.50 4.08 14.76
N HIS A 78 14.62 3.12 14.44
CA HIS A 78 14.06 2.15 15.38
C HIS A 78 14.50 0.70 15.10
N GLY A 79 15.63 0.52 14.37
CA GLY A 79 16.28 -0.78 14.20
C GLY A 79 15.82 -1.60 13.00
N TYR A 80 15.15 -0.96 12.04
CA TYR A 80 14.85 -1.58 10.76
C TYR A 80 15.93 -1.23 9.74
N ASP A 81 16.21 -2.16 8.83
CA ASP A 81 17.04 -1.93 7.67
C ASP A 81 16.14 -1.53 6.49
N VAL A 82 16.48 -0.45 5.78
CA VAL A 82 15.71 -0.02 4.61
C VAL A 82 16.60 0.09 3.38
N THR A 83 16.21 -0.60 2.32
CA THR A 83 16.85 -0.45 1.01
C THR A 83 16.01 0.47 0.14
N TYR A 84 16.60 1.58 -0.31
CA TYR A 84 16.00 2.53 -1.24
C TYR A 84 16.50 2.28 -2.66
N LEU A 85 15.70 1.63 -3.50
CA LEU A 85 16.04 1.37 -4.88
C LEU A 85 16.13 2.67 -5.70
N GLY A 86 17.11 2.72 -6.58
CA GLY A 86 17.18 3.76 -7.61
C GLY A 86 16.21 3.48 -8.75
N ILE A 87 16.14 4.44 -9.68
CA ILE A 87 15.39 4.33 -10.93
C ILE A 87 16.31 4.42 -12.13
N GLY A 88 15.94 3.75 -13.21
CA GLY A 88 16.57 3.89 -14.52
C GLY A 88 16.26 5.22 -15.21
N PRO A 89 16.84 5.47 -16.38
CA PRO A 89 16.58 6.68 -17.17
C PRO A 89 15.11 6.85 -17.59
N ASP A 90 14.34 5.76 -17.61
CA ASP A 90 12.90 5.72 -17.88
C ASP A 90 12.03 5.99 -16.65
N GLY A 91 12.65 6.26 -15.50
CA GLY A 91 11.97 6.49 -14.23
C GLY A 91 11.45 5.23 -13.54
N ARG A 92 11.79 4.04 -14.02
CA ARG A 92 11.36 2.76 -13.44
C ARG A 92 12.46 2.12 -12.60
N ILE A 93 12.05 1.35 -11.59
CA ILE A 93 12.98 0.48 -10.90
C ILE A 93 13.45 -0.64 -11.81
N LYS A 94 14.63 -1.17 -11.55
CA LYS A 94 15.13 -2.38 -12.22
C LYS A 94 14.76 -3.60 -11.37
N LEU A 95 14.12 -4.58 -12.00
CA LEU A 95 13.62 -5.77 -11.31
C LEU A 95 14.74 -6.68 -10.81
N ASP A 96 15.87 -6.73 -11.49
CA ASP A 96 17.07 -7.44 -11.06
C ASP A 96 17.70 -6.80 -9.81
N GLU A 97 17.72 -5.46 -9.72
CA GLU A 97 18.15 -4.75 -8.50
C GLU A 97 17.18 -5.00 -7.33
N LEU A 98 15.87 -5.03 -7.59
CA LEU A 98 14.87 -5.40 -6.58
C LEU A 98 15.12 -6.81 -6.06
N GLU A 99 15.26 -7.80 -6.97
CA GLU A 99 15.44 -9.19 -6.58
C GLU A 99 16.76 -9.41 -5.83
N ALA A 100 17.83 -8.72 -6.25
CA ALA A 100 19.13 -8.76 -5.58
C ALA A 100 19.13 -8.12 -4.17
N ALA A 101 18.23 -7.16 -3.91
CA ALA A 101 18.09 -6.51 -2.60
C ALA A 101 17.35 -7.37 -1.57
N ILE A 102 16.65 -8.42 -2.00
CA ILE A 102 15.88 -9.29 -1.10
C ILE A 102 16.82 -10.09 -0.20
N THR A 103 16.54 -10.11 1.08
CA THR A 103 17.21 -10.93 2.09
C THR A 103 16.22 -11.84 2.81
N ASP A 104 16.72 -12.74 3.64
CA ASP A 104 15.90 -13.59 4.53
C ASP A 104 15.14 -12.80 5.61
N LYS A 105 15.54 -11.53 5.84
CA LYS A 105 14.88 -10.60 6.77
C LYS A 105 13.90 -9.65 6.10
N THR A 106 13.72 -9.72 4.78
CA THR A 106 12.81 -8.82 4.06
C THR A 106 11.35 -9.18 4.37
N ILE A 107 10.60 -8.22 4.90
CA ILE A 107 9.20 -8.39 5.30
C ILE A 107 8.23 -7.59 4.45
N LEU A 108 8.70 -6.52 3.81
CA LEU A 108 7.87 -5.60 3.02
C LEU A 108 8.65 -5.11 1.79
N ILE A 109 7.98 -5.14 0.65
CA ILE A 109 8.35 -4.38 -0.54
C ILE A 109 7.26 -3.33 -0.74
N SER A 110 7.64 -2.04 -0.81
CA SER A 110 6.72 -0.94 -1.05
C SER A 110 7.22 -0.09 -2.20
N VAL A 111 6.43 -0.06 -3.30
CA VAL A 111 6.75 0.70 -4.52
C VAL A 111 5.50 1.40 -5.00
N MET A 112 5.53 2.73 -5.11
CA MET A 112 4.40 3.49 -5.61
C MET A 112 4.06 3.10 -7.05
N MET A 113 2.77 3.03 -7.39
CA MET A 113 2.32 2.59 -8.70
C MET A 113 2.58 3.63 -9.79
N VAL A 114 2.23 4.89 -9.51
CA VAL A 114 2.44 6.03 -10.41
C VAL A 114 3.10 7.15 -9.63
N ASN A 115 4.23 7.64 -10.11
CA ASN A 115 4.93 8.73 -9.44
C ASN A 115 4.18 10.06 -9.62
N ASN A 116 4.03 10.80 -8.53
CA ASN A 116 3.27 12.04 -8.49
C ASN A 116 3.95 13.24 -9.18
N GLU A 117 5.25 13.17 -9.44
CA GLU A 117 6.03 14.27 -10.05
C GLU A 117 6.30 14.00 -11.52
N ILE A 118 6.77 12.81 -11.86
CA ILE A 118 7.21 12.47 -13.23
C ILE A 118 6.19 11.60 -14.00
N GLY A 119 5.13 11.13 -13.34
CA GLY A 119 4.04 10.36 -13.98
C GLY A 119 4.44 8.94 -14.43
N THR A 120 5.62 8.46 -14.08
CA THR A 120 6.08 7.12 -14.46
C THR A 120 5.24 6.04 -13.77
N ILE A 121 4.82 5.04 -14.54
CA ILE A 121 4.12 3.85 -14.06
C ILE A 121 5.15 2.75 -13.80
N GLN A 122 5.20 2.23 -12.58
CA GLN A 122 6.10 1.16 -12.17
C GLN A 122 5.59 -0.22 -12.63
N PRO A 123 6.45 -1.22 -12.80
CA PRO A 123 6.09 -2.58 -13.23
C PRO A 123 5.47 -3.39 -12.08
N ILE A 124 4.28 -2.98 -11.62
CA ILE A 124 3.63 -3.47 -10.39
C ILE A 124 3.35 -4.98 -10.42
N LYS A 125 2.91 -5.50 -11.57
CA LYS A 125 2.62 -6.93 -11.71
C LYS A 125 3.86 -7.80 -11.56
N GLU A 126 4.96 -7.37 -12.14
CA GLU A 126 6.26 -8.05 -12.04
C GLU A 126 6.81 -7.97 -10.61
N ILE A 127 6.67 -6.81 -9.95
CA ILE A 127 7.05 -6.63 -8.54
C ILE A 127 6.23 -7.56 -7.65
N GLY A 128 4.90 -7.62 -7.86
CA GLY A 128 4.01 -8.51 -7.14
C GLY A 128 4.36 -9.99 -7.32
N ALA A 129 4.77 -10.38 -8.54
CA ALA A 129 5.24 -11.74 -8.80
C ALA A 129 6.54 -12.07 -8.04
N ILE A 130 7.50 -11.14 -7.98
CA ILE A 130 8.74 -11.28 -7.21
C ILE A 130 8.40 -11.37 -5.71
N ALA A 131 7.61 -10.47 -5.16
CA ALA A 131 7.22 -10.48 -3.76
C ALA A 131 6.55 -11.80 -3.38
N LYS A 132 5.61 -12.29 -4.19
CA LYS A 132 4.93 -13.57 -4.00
C LYS A 132 5.89 -14.76 -4.03
N LYS A 133 6.84 -14.80 -4.97
CA LYS A 133 7.87 -15.84 -5.09
C LYS A 133 8.67 -15.98 -3.79
N HIS A 134 8.97 -14.86 -3.14
CA HIS A 134 9.76 -14.81 -1.90
C HIS A 134 8.92 -14.79 -0.61
N GLY A 135 7.59 -14.81 -0.70
CA GLY A 135 6.68 -14.78 0.46
C GLY A 135 6.78 -13.48 1.27
N ILE A 136 7.04 -12.36 0.59
CA ILE A 136 7.16 -11.01 1.14
C ILE A 136 5.85 -10.26 0.88
N VAL A 137 5.42 -9.43 1.84
CA VAL A 137 4.24 -8.57 1.66
C VAL A 137 4.55 -7.47 0.65
N PHE A 138 3.64 -7.26 -0.31
CA PHE A 138 3.76 -6.21 -1.30
C PHE A 138 2.73 -5.11 -1.08
N HIS A 139 3.21 -3.90 -0.84
CA HIS A 139 2.45 -2.66 -0.75
C HIS A 139 2.71 -1.77 -1.96
N THR A 140 1.68 -1.06 -2.41
CA THR A 140 1.81 0.01 -3.40
C THR A 140 1.02 1.24 -2.99
N ASP A 141 1.65 2.42 -3.00
CA ASP A 141 0.92 3.70 -3.01
C ASP A 141 0.31 3.90 -4.39
N ALA A 142 -1.02 3.78 -4.48
CA ALA A 142 -1.80 3.96 -5.69
C ALA A 142 -2.59 5.28 -5.72
N VAL A 143 -2.23 6.24 -4.86
CA VAL A 143 -2.91 7.54 -4.74
C VAL A 143 -2.97 8.27 -6.07
N GLN A 144 -1.93 8.21 -6.89
CA GLN A 144 -1.92 8.81 -8.23
C GLN A 144 -2.42 7.87 -9.33
N ALA A 145 -2.54 6.58 -9.04
CA ALA A 145 -2.92 5.56 -10.01
C ALA A 145 -4.44 5.36 -10.10
N LEU A 146 -5.12 5.35 -8.95
CA LEU A 146 -6.56 5.09 -8.87
C LEU A 146 -7.34 6.06 -9.76
N GLY A 147 -8.19 5.50 -10.62
CA GLY A 147 -8.98 6.28 -11.59
C GLY A 147 -8.21 6.73 -12.84
N ASN A 148 -6.88 6.63 -12.88
CA ASN A 148 -6.04 7.03 -14.00
C ASN A 148 -5.51 5.83 -14.80
N VAL A 149 -5.25 4.71 -14.11
CA VAL A 149 -4.81 3.46 -14.74
C VAL A 149 -5.67 2.30 -14.24
N PRO A 150 -5.88 1.25 -15.07
CA PRO A 150 -6.58 0.06 -14.62
C PRO A 150 -5.82 -0.64 -13.48
N ILE A 151 -6.55 -1.02 -12.42
CA ILE A 151 -5.98 -1.73 -11.28
C ILE A 151 -6.78 -3.01 -11.04
N ASP A 152 -6.07 -4.14 -11.00
CA ASP A 152 -6.58 -5.43 -10.55
C ASP A 152 -5.62 -5.97 -9.48
N VAL A 153 -6.01 -5.83 -8.21
CA VAL A 153 -5.13 -6.20 -7.09
C VAL A 153 -4.78 -7.68 -7.07
N LYS A 154 -5.67 -8.54 -7.63
CA LYS A 154 -5.46 -9.99 -7.69
C LYS A 154 -4.47 -10.36 -8.79
N ASP A 155 -4.66 -9.81 -10.00
CA ASP A 155 -3.77 -10.05 -11.14
C ASP A 155 -2.38 -9.45 -10.92
N MET A 156 -2.32 -8.29 -10.26
CA MET A 156 -1.07 -7.59 -9.93
C MET A 156 -0.37 -8.14 -8.69
N GLY A 157 -1.00 -9.05 -7.94
CA GLY A 157 -0.40 -9.66 -6.73
C GLY A 157 -0.17 -8.67 -5.60
N ILE A 158 -1.03 -7.65 -5.48
CA ILE A 158 -0.94 -6.61 -4.46
C ILE A 158 -1.52 -7.12 -3.15
N ASP A 159 -0.80 -6.96 -2.05
CA ASP A 159 -1.24 -7.32 -0.70
C ASP A 159 -1.85 -6.15 0.05
N LEU A 160 -1.28 -4.95 -0.14
CA LEU A 160 -1.73 -3.69 0.46
C LEU A 160 -1.70 -2.58 -0.59
N MET A 161 -2.71 -1.70 -0.57
CA MET A 161 -2.73 -0.58 -1.52
C MET A 161 -3.33 0.67 -0.88
N SER A 162 -2.58 1.76 -0.89
CA SER A 162 -3.01 3.07 -0.40
C SER A 162 -3.78 3.86 -1.45
N MET A 163 -4.87 4.50 -1.03
CA MET A 163 -5.75 5.29 -1.90
C MET A 163 -6.15 6.59 -1.23
N SER A 164 -6.44 7.63 -2.03
CA SER A 164 -6.89 8.92 -1.53
C SER A 164 -7.97 9.53 -2.42
N SER A 165 -9.06 9.95 -1.82
CA SER A 165 -10.25 10.47 -2.49
C SER A 165 -9.98 11.76 -3.28
N HIS A 166 -9.19 12.70 -2.73
CA HIS A 166 -8.97 14.01 -3.37
C HIS A 166 -8.17 13.94 -4.68
N LYS A 167 -7.58 12.81 -5.03
CA LYS A 167 -6.90 12.60 -6.31
C LYS A 167 -7.83 12.09 -7.42
N ILE A 168 -9.06 11.70 -7.05
CA ILE A 168 -10.10 11.23 -7.96
C ILE A 168 -11.37 12.10 -7.85
N TYR A 169 -11.19 13.39 -7.65
CA TYR A 169 -12.26 14.40 -7.56
C TYR A 169 -13.21 14.24 -6.35
N GLY A 170 -12.84 13.43 -5.37
CA GLY A 170 -13.57 13.29 -4.13
C GLY A 170 -13.14 14.30 -3.05
N PRO A 171 -13.74 14.27 -1.86
CA PRO A 171 -13.42 15.19 -0.78
C PRO A 171 -12.02 14.92 -0.20
N LYS A 172 -11.43 15.98 0.38
CA LYS A 172 -10.23 15.86 1.24
C LYS A 172 -10.60 15.21 2.57
N GLY A 173 -9.62 14.59 3.23
CA GLY A 173 -9.80 14.03 4.56
C GLY A 173 -10.45 12.64 4.56
N ILE A 174 -10.42 11.95 3.42
CA ILE A 174 -10.81 10.54 3.31
C ILE A 174 -9.91 9.81 2.32
N GLY A 175 -9.55 8.60 2.69
CA GLY A 175 -8.81 7.63 1.90
C GLY A 175 -9.26 6.21 2.22
N ALA A 176 -8.51 5.25 1.72
CA ALA A 176 -8.74 3.85 2.03
C ALA A 176 -7.45 3.04 1.85
N LEU A 177 -7.26 2.10 2.75
CA LEU A 177 -6.26 1.05 2.60
C LEU A 177 -6.96 -0.25 2.17
N TYR A 178 -6.52 -0.82 1.04
CA TYR A 178 -6.83 -2.19 0.69
C TYR A 178 -5.86 -3.12 1.45
N ILE A 179 -6.42 -4.14 2.08
CA ILE A 179 -5.66 -5.18 2.79
C ILE A 179 -6.18 -6.53 2.31
N ARG A 180 -5.36 -7.28 1.55
CA ARG A 180 -5.72 -8.61 1.08
C ARG A 180 -6.02 -9.53 2.26
N ARG A 181 -7.10 -10.30 2.16
CA ARG A 181 -7.48 -11.28 3.18
C ARG A 181 -6.32 -12.24 3.48
N GLY A 182 -6.01 -12.38 4.78
CA GLY A 182 -4.93 -13.24 5.27
C GLY A 182 -3.58 -12.55 5.43
N VAL A 183 -3.42 -11.29 5.02
CA VAL A 183 -2.24 -10.49 5.37
C VAL A 183 -2.26 -10.19 6.87
N LYS A 184 -1.16 -10.52 7.55
CA LYS A 184 -0.97 -10.17 8.97
C LYS A 184 -0.50 -8.71 9.04
N ILE A 185 -1.31 -7.85 9.62
CA ILE A 185 -1.02 -6.44 9.83
C ILE A 185 -1.53 -6.03 11.21
N SER A 186 -0.75 -5.25 11.94
CA SER A 186 -1.18 -4.68 13.23
C SER A 186 -2.15 -3.52 13.03
N ASN A 187 -3.04 -3.32 13.99
CA ASN A 187 -3.96 -2.19 13.96
C ASN A 187 -3.18 -0.88 14.10
N TYR A 188 -3.54 0.11 13.27
CA TYR A 188 -2.97 1.45 13.37
C TYR A 188 -3.55 2.24 14.54
N LEU A 189 -4.88 2.13 14.73
CA LEU A 189 -5.60 2.70 15.87
C LEU A 189 -6.17 1.58 16.72
N HIS A 190 -6.17 1.75 18.04
CA HIS A 190 -6.70 0.81 19.00
C HIS A 190 -7.99 1.35 19.61
N GLY A 191 -9.03 0.52 19.64
CA GLY A 191 -10.36 0.86 20.18
C GLY A 191 -11.49 0.41 19.26
N GLY A 192 -12.75 0.71 19.64
CA GLY A 192 -13.96 0.41 18.85
C GLY A 192 -14.70 -0.86 19.27
#